data_10c2cf8d3ac6512d5c3282588ea62c27
#
_entry.id   10c2cf8d3ac6512d5c3282588ea62c27
#
_cell.length_a   1.000
_cell.length_b   1.000
_cell.length_c   1.000
_cell.angle_alpha   90.00
_cell.angle_beta   90.00
_cell.angle_gamma   90.00
#
_symmetry.space_group_name_H-M   'P 1'
#
loop_
_entity.id
_entity.type
_entity.pdbx_description
1 polymer ?
#
loop_
_entity_poly.entity_id
_entity_poly.type
_entity_poly.pdbx_seq_one_letter_code
_entity_poly.pdbx_strand_id
1 'polypeptide(L)'
;MALDEVLLESRAEGRIPNTLRFLQFSHPTVLIGHHQSVEEEVRLDYCRAQKIEINRRLTGGGALYWGRSELGWEIYVSKGHPAIPSKVEDLYRKMGEALAHGLRRLGLKAHFRPRNDVEVGGRKISGMGGTELSGAILFQGTLLVDFDVDEMLKALRIPTEKLQDKEIQSVKERVTCIKWELGMIPSLDQIKEALTKGFEETLKVKLIKNDLSTEEEERFELKLPYFSSFEYIFKVREVLPRQRTVTSLLKTPGGLIRVSMIVELKTRWIRQILITGDFFAYPRRAIFDLESLLKNSKATPEHIQENLERFYIENHPQIPGVKKEHLIQALEEALQKLDLLPLGFQEGETHLLFPVVKPFLEVKKPKVLLLPYCSKQLECDLRYQKGCEECGRCSVGEAFAMARSFGMDSLTIQSYEDLESTLIFLKRSGVRGFVGSCCEPFYGKHRLDFERLGLPGILVDLQRTTCYDLGKEKEAHQGKFENQTALNLSLIRKVLEIAHG
;
A
#
# COMPACT_ATOMS: atom_id res chain seq x y z
N MET A 1 -3.58 -16.26 13.24
CA MET A 1 -4.40 -16.35 12.01
C MET A 1 -5.35 -17.55 12.03
N ALA A 2 -4.88 -18.78 12.21
CA ALA A 2 -5.80 -19.95 12.33
C ALA A 2 -6.79 -19.79 13.49
N LEU A 3 -6.31 -19.43 14.68
CA LEU A 3 -7.17 -19.20 15.83
C LEU A 3 -8.10 -18.00 15.65
N ASP A 4 -7.66 -16.96 14.93
CA ASP A 4 -8.52 -15.80 14.61
C ASP A 4 -9.73 -16.23 13.77
N GLU A 5 -9.53 -17.12 12.79
CA GLU A 5 -10.62 -17.67 11.97
C GLU A 5 -11.54 -18.56 12.81
N VAL A 6 -10.99 -19.42 13.66
CA VAL A 6 -11.78 -20.29 14.56
C VAL A 6 -12.68 -19.47 15.46
N LEU A 7 -12.14 -18.46 16.13
CA LEU A 7 -12.93 -17.61 17.04
C LEU A 7 -13.96 -16.77 16.29
N LEU A 8 -13.63 -16.26 15.10
CA LEU A 8 -14.57 -15.51 14.28
C LEU A 8 -15.74 -16.39 13.81
N GLU A 9 -15.46 -17.61 13.32
CA GLU A 9 -16.48 -18.58 12.94
C GLU A 9 -17.32 -19.01 14.14
N SER A 10 -16.68 -19.35 15.26
CA SER A 10 -17.37 -19.76 16.48
C SER A 10 -18.30 -18.65 17.00
N ARG A 11 -17.87 -17.37 16.86
CA ARG A 11 -18.74 -16.24 17.19
C ARG A 11 -19.90 -16.09 16.20
N ALA A 12 -19.67 -16.29 14.92
CA ALA A 12 -20.71 -16.24 13.87
C ALA A 12 -21.77 -17.35 14.07
N GLU A 13 -21.33 -18.52 14.47
CA GLU A 13 -22.15 -19.69 14.78
C GLU A 13 -22.86 -19.60 16.16
N GLY A 14 -22.55 -18.58 16.96
CA GLY A 14 -23.14 -18.40 18.30
C GLY A 14 -22.59 -19.33 19.37
N ARG A 15 -21.48 -20.03 19.11
CA ARG A 15 -20.88 -21.02 20.01
C ARG A 15 -20.10 -20.39 21.17
N ILE A 16 -19.57 -19.17 20.96
CA ILE A 16 -18.83 -18.45 21.98
C ILE A 16 -19.49 -17.11 22.29
N PRO A 17 -19.28 -16.57 23.51
CA PRO A 17 -19.69 -15.19 23.82
C PRO A 17 -18.86 -14.16 23.04
N ASN A 18 -19.20 -12.88 23.17
CA ASN A 18 -18.31 -11.81 22.72
C ASN A 18 -17.00 -11.89 23.52
N THR A 19 -15.87 -11.94 22.81
CA THR A 19 -14.58 -12.31 23.39
C THR A 19 -13.53 -11.21 23.14
N LEU A 20 -12.75 -10.87 24.17
CA LEU A 20 -11.51 -10.11 24.07
C LEU A 20 -10.35 -11.09 24.21
N ARG A 21 -9.43 -11.07 23.27
CA ARG A 21 -8.19 -11.88 23.28
C ARG A 21 -6.97 -11.00 23.16
N PHE A 22 -5.91 -11.40 23.87
CA PHE A 22 -4.56 -10.84 23.70
C PHE A 22 -3.63 -11.87 23.10
N LEU A 23 -2.71 -11.41 22.24
CA LEU A 23 -1.74 -12.30 21.56
C LEU A 23 -0.37 -11.65 21.45
N GLN A 24 0.65 -12.52 21.40
CA GLN A 24 2.04 -12.19 21.08
C GLN A 24 2.59 -13.24 20.12
N PHE A 25 3.59 -12.87 19.32
CA PHE A 25 4.32 -13.82 18.49
C PHE A 25 5.63 -14.20 19.16
N SER A 26 5.98 -15.48 19.08
CA SER A 26 7.25 -16.01 19.59
C SER A 26 8.46 -15.58 18.75
N HIS A 27 8.23 -15.28 17.45
CA HIS A 27 9.26 -14.88 16.50
C HIS A 27 8.89 -13.55 15.84
N PRO A 28 9.89 -12.76 15.41
CA PRO A 28 9.63 -11.60 14.59
C PRO A 28 8.86 -12.01 13.33
N THR A 29 7.80 -11.27 13.01
CA THR A 29 6.87 -11.64 11.94
C THR A 29 6.44 -10.42 11.15
N VAL A 30 6.43 -10.54 9.83
CA VAL A 30 5.73 -9.60 8.95
C VAL A 30 4.31 -10.11 8.73
N LEU A 31 3.34 -9.28 9.03
CA LEU A 31 1.93 -9.56 8.75
C LEU A 31 1.43 -8.65 7.63
N ILE A 32 1.07 -9.26 6.50
CA ILE A 32 0.43 -8.53 5.38
C ILE A 32 -1.09 -8.47 5.56
N GLY A 33 -1.70 -7.43 5.04
CA GLY A 33 -3.16 -7.30 5.01
C GLY A 33 -3.81 -8.30 4.06
N HIS A 34 -5.09 -8.60 4.29
CA HIS A 34 -5.85 -9.59 3.51
C HIS A 34 -5.83 -9.31 1.99
N HIS A 35 -5.86 -8.04 1.60
CA HIS A 35 -5.91 -7.62 0.19
C HIS A 35 -4.54 -7.28 -0.40
N GLN A 36 -3.43 -7.50 0.32
CA GLN A 36 -2.09 -7.20 -0.16
C GLN A 36 -1.43 -8.41 -0.84
N SER A 37 -0.52 -8.14 -1.78
CA SER A 37 0.41 -9.13 -2.32
C SER A 37 1.70 -9.12 -1.52
N VAL A 38 2.24 -10.29 -1.19
CA VAL A 38 3.49 -10.39 -0.42
C VAL A 38 4.65 -9.76 -1.17
N GLU A 39 4.72 -10.03 -2.46
CA GLU A 39 5.81 -9.60 -3.34
C GLU A 39 5.89 -8.08 -3.49
N GLU A 40 4.75 -7.40 -3.33
CA GLU A 40 4.66 -5.94 -3.42
C GLU A 40 5.00 -5.23 -2.10
N GLU A 41 4.85 -5.92 -0.97
CA GLU A 41 4.92 -5.32 0.36
C GLU A 41 6.15 -5.71 1.17
N VAL A 42 6.79 -6.86 0.85
CA VAL A 42 7.81 -7.47 1.71
C VAL A 42 9.14 -7.62 0.99
N ARG A 43 10.23 -7.30 1.66
CA ARG A 43 11.59 -7.61 1.20
C ARG A 43 11.94 -9.06 1.56
N LEU A 44 11.52 -9.98 0.70
CA LEU A 44 11.57 -11.42 0.95
C LEU A 44 12.98 -11.94 1.27
N ASP A 45 14.00 -11.47 0.55
CA ASP A 45 15.37 -11.92 0.77
C ASP A 45 15.91 -11.48 2.13
N TYR A 46 15.55 -10.26 2.55
CA TYR A 46 15.88 -9.77 3.89
C TYR A 46 15.18 -10.60 4.98
N CYS A 47 13.88 -10.80 4.87
CA CYS A 47 13.11 -11.58 5.84
C CYS A 47 13.65 -13.00 5.96
N ARG A 48 14.00 -13.64 4.82
CA ARG A 48 14.61 -14.98 4.81
C ARG A 48 15.97 -14.99 5.52
N ALA A 49 16.84 -14.01 5.23
CA ALA A 49 18.17 -13.92 5.84
C ALA A 49 18.10 -13.69 7.36
N GLN A 50 17.13 -12.91 7.84
CA GLN A 50 16.93 -12.59 9.26
C GLN A 50 15.99 -13.56 9.99
N LYS A 51 15.48 -14.59 9.31
CA LYS A 51 14.51 -15.55 9.86
C LYS A 51 13.24 -14.87 10.41
N ILE A 52 12.80 -13.82 9.71
CA ILE A 52 11.54 -13.14 9.99
C ILE A 52 10.43 -13.92 9.29
N GLU A 53 9.45 -14.36 10.05
CA GLU A 53 8.29 -15.08 9.52
C GLU A 53 7.37 -14.14 8.73
N ILE A 54 6.63 -14.71 7.78
CA ILE A 54 5.66 -13.94 6.98
C ILE A 54 4.32 -14.66 7.08
N ASN A 55 3.27 -13.90 7.40
CA ASN A 55 1.91 -14.43 7.36
C ASN A 55 0.91 -13.36 6.90
N ARG A 56 -0.32 -13.79 6.63
CA ARG A 56 -1.42 -12.96 6.13
C ARG A 56 -2.52 -12.85 7.18
N ARG A 57 -2.93 -11.61 7.50
CA ARG A 57 -4.06 -11.38 8.42
C ARG A 57 -5.40 -11.65 7.73
N LEU A 58 -6.43 -11.91 8.54
CA LEU A 58 -7.82 -11.95 8.09
C LEU A 58 -8.36 -10.56 7.75
N THR A 59 -7.79 -9.52 8.35
CA THR A 59 -8.18 -8.12 8.18
C THR A 59 -7.39 -7.45 7.07
N GLY A 60 -7.95 -6.43 6.46
CA GLY A 60 -7.24 -5.56 5.51
C GLY A 60 -6.19 -4.68 6.20
N GLY A 61 -5.82 -3.60 5.52
CA GLY A 61 -4.80 -2.66 5.98
C GLY A 61 -3.41 -2.99 5.47
N GLY A 62 -2.45 -2.10 5.73
CA GLY A 62 -1.06 -2.20 5.27
C GLY A 62 -0.25 -3.28 5.99
N ALA A 63 0.84 -3.70 5.38
CA ALA A 63 1.80 -4.60 6.00
C ALA A 63 2.40 -4.00 7.28
N LEU A 64 2.69 -4.84 8.24
CA LEU A 64 3.30 -4.43 9.50
C LEU A 64 4.39 -5.44 9.92
N TYR A 65 5.38 -4.93 10.62
CA TYR A 65 6.39 -5.72 11.30
C TYR A 65 5.98 -5.87 12.76
N TRP A 66 6.08 -7.08 13.27
CA TRP A 66 5.76 -7.43 14.65
C TRP A 66 6.99 -8.04 15.32
N GLY A 67 7.57 -7.31 16.26
CA GLY A 67 8.64 -7.80 17.12
C GLY A 67 8.09 -8.74 18.21
N ARG A 68 9.00 -9.22 19.06
CA ARG A 68 8.63 -10.15 20.15
C ARG A 68 7.92 -9.47 21.33
N SER A 69 8.06 -8.17 21.44
CA SER A 69 7.55 -7.40 22.58
C SER A 69 6.14 -6.87 22.37
N GLU A 70 5.70 -6.75 21.12
CA GLU A 70 4.42 -6.16 20.77
C GLU A 70 3.25 -7.01 21.27
N LEU A 71 2.18 -6.32 21.65
CA LEU A 71 0.94 -6.96 22.11
C LEU A 71 -0.18 -6.73 21.08
N GLY A 72 -0.81 -7.81 20.65
CA GLY A 72 -2.07 -7.75 19.91
C GLY A 72 -3.27 -7.81 20.86
N TRP A 73 -4.33 -7.18 20.43
CA TRP A 73 -5.63 -7.31 21.04
C TRP A 73 -6.69 -7.52 19.97
N GLU A 74 -7.66 -8.35 20.25
CA GLU A 74 -8.71 -8.76 19.32
C GLU A 74 -10.04 -8.84 20.03
N ILE A 75 -11.10 -8.39 19.35
CA ILE A 75 -12.47 -8.50 19.82
C ILE A 75 -13.29 -9.25 18.78
N TYR A 76 -13.97 -10.28 19.23
CA TYR A 76 -14.93 -11.07 18.46
C TYR A 76 -16.33 -10.77 18.97
N VAL A 77 -17.17 -10.14 18.16
CA VAL A 77 -18.49 -9.67 18.59
C VAL A 77 -19.55 -9.93 17.53
N SER A 78 -20.81 -10.12 17.96
CA SER A 78 -21.95 -10.19 17.04
C SER A 78 -22.25 -8.79 16.50
N LYS A 79 -22.45 -8.70 15.20
CA LYS A 79 -23.03 -7.51 14.56
C LYS A 79 -24.46 -7.30 15.12
N GLY A 80 -24.80 -6.06 15.46
CA GLY A 80 -26.09 -5.75 16.08
C GLY A 80 -26.14 -5.89 17.61
N HIS A 81 -25.04 -6.29 18.28
CA HIS A 81 -24.96 -6.21 19.73
C HIS A 81 -25.07 -4.73 20.19
N PRO A 82 -25.87 -4.38 21.21
CA PRO A 82 -26.14 -2.99 21.59
C PRO A 82 -24.87 -2.15 21.92
N ALA A 83 -23.82 -2.80 22.39
CA ALA A 83 -22.55 -2.14 22.66
C ALA A 83 -21.71 -1.87 21.40
N ILE A 84 -22.11 -2.38 20.24
CA ILE A 84 -21.30 -2.36 19.01
C ILE A 84 -21.98 -1.47 17.96
N PRO A 85 -21.36 -0.37 17.52
CA PRO A 85 -21.88 0.47 16.47
C PRO A 85 -22.05 -0.29 15.13
N SER A 86 -23.12 0.03 14.40
CA SER A 86 -23.37 -0.57 13.08
C SER A 86 -22.52 0.06 11.96
N LYS A 87 -22.14 1.34 12.12
CA LYS A 87 -21.26 2.03 11.17
C LYS A 87 -19.81 1.75 11.50
N VAL A 88 -19.05 1.41 10.47
CA VAL A 88 -17.64 1.03 10.61
C VAL A 88 -16.80 2.15 11.23
N GLU A 89 -17.01 3.40 10.85
CA GLU A 89 -16.27 4.55 11.40
C GLU A 89 -16.53 4.75 12.90
N ASP A 90 -17.77 4.55 13.35
CA ASP A 90 -18.13 4.64 14.76
C ASP A 90 -17.56 3.46 15.56
N LEU A 91 -17.47 2.29 14.93
CA LEU A 91 -16.80 1.12 15.51
C LEU A 91 -15.31 1.40 15.73
N TYR A 92 -14.61 1.93 14.73
CA TYR A 92 -13.20 2.34 14.87
C TYR A 92 -13.01 3.34 16.01
N ARG A 93 -13.86 4.36 16.05
CA ARG A 93 -13.83 5.35 17.12
C ARG A 93 -14.00 4.71 18.49
N LYS A 94 -15.00 3.87 18.64
CA LYS A 94 -15.32 3.24 19.93
C LYS A 94 -14.21 2.31 20.41
N MET A 95 -13.64 1.50 19.52
CA MET A 95 -12.53 0.60 19.87
C MET A 95 -11.24 1.39 20.16
N GLY A 96 -10.96 2.44 19.38
CA GLY A 96 -9.83 3.31 19.61
C GLY A 96 -9.91 4.08 20.93
N GLU A 97 -11.11 4.55 21.31
CA GLU A 97 -11.34 5.16 22.61
C GLU A 97 -11.16 4.16 23.77
N ALA A 98 -11.62 2.92 23.60
CA ALA A 98 -11.43 1.86 24.60
C ALA A 98 -9.93 1.57 24.83
N LEU A 99 -9.17 1.43 23.74
CA LEU A 99 -7.73 1.24 23.83
C LEU A 99 -7.03 2.46 24.46
N ALA A 100 -7.36 3.66 24.00
CA ALA A 100 -6.81 4.91 24.55
C ALA A 100 -7.11 5.05 26.05
N HIS A 101 -8.31 4.64 26.48
CA HIS A 101 -8.68 4.63 27.90
C HIS A 101 -7.77 3.67 28.69
N GLY A 102 -7.56 2.45 28.21
CA GLY A 102 -6.62 1.52 28.83
C GLY A 102 -5.19 2.07 28.91
N LEU A 103 -4.69 2.70 27.85
CA LEU A 103 -3.37 3.30 27.82
C LEU A 103 -3.24 4.49 28.80
N ARG A 104 -4.29 5.29 28.97
CA ARG A 104 -4.31 6.36 29.98
C ARG A 104 -4.19 5.83 31.41
N ARG A 105 -4.68 4.63 31.70
CA ARG A 105 -4.49 3.96 33.01
C ARG A 105 -3.04 3.57 33.27
N LEU A 106 -2.24 3.39 32.21
CA LEU A 106 -0.78 3.21 32.31
C LEU A 106 0.00 4.54 32.42
N GLY A 107 -0.69 5.69 32.45
CA GLY A 107 -0.06 7.01 32.51
C GLY A 107 0.22 7.65 31.16
N LEU A 108 -0.15 7.02 30.03
CA LEU A 108 0.06 7.55 28.69
C LEU A 108 -1.05 8.56 28.31
N LYS A 109 -0.70 9.69 27.70
CA LYS A 109 -1.69 10.66 27.18
C LYS A 109 -2.24 10.22 25.82
N ALA A 110 -2.81 9.01 25.78
CA ALA A 110 -3.32 8.40 24.55
C ALA A 110 -4.69 8.97 24.14
N HIS A 111 -4.90 9.11 22.84
CA HIS A 111 -6.17 9.49 22.22
C HIS A 111 -6.37 8.78 20.89
N PHE A 112 -7.63 8.57 20.50
CA PHE A 112 -7.98 8.06 19.20
C PHE A 112 -7.73 9.12 18.12
N ARG A 113 -7.05 8.73 17.04
CA ARG A 113 -6.93 9.53 15.84
C ARG A 113 -7.71 8.84 14.70
N PRO A 114 -8.67 9.54 14.10
CA PRO A 114 -9.30 9.01 12.89
C PRO A 114 -8.22 8.77 11.79
N ARG A 115 -8.27 7.66 11.09
CA ARG A 115 -9.38 6.68 10.96
C ARG A 115 -9.22 5.46 11.88
N ASN A 116 -8.01 4.99 12.13
CA ASN A 116 -7.74 3.69 12.72
C ASN A 116 -6.48 3.67 13.61
N ASP A 117 -6.05 4.82 14.12
CA ASP A 117 -4.85 4.93 14.94
C ASP A 117 -5.18 5.38 16.37
N VAL A 118 -4.35 4.96 17.31
CA VAL A 118 -4.25 5.58 18.62
C VAL A 118 -2.86 6.21 18.75
N GLU A 119 -2.81 7.44 19.24
CA GLU A 119 -1.61 8.26 19.32
C GLU A 119 -1.31 8.71 20.74
N VAL A 120 -0.01 8.94 21.00
CA VAL A 120 0.53 9.64 22.16
C VAL A 120 1.47 10.74 21.65
N GLY A 121 1.20 11.98 22.01
CA GLY A 121 2.02 13.12 21.57
C GLY A 121 2.09 13.27 20.04
N GLY A 122 1.03 12.94 19.30
CA GLY A 122 0.98 13.01 17.85
C GLY A 122 1.69 11.84 17.14
N ARG A 123 2.17 10.83 17.88
CA ARG A 123 2.86 9.65 17.37
C ARG A 123 1.99 8.40 17.56
N LYS A 124 1.89 7.58 16.52
CA LYS A 124 1.11 6.36 16.54
C LYS A 124 1.71 5.32 17.48
N ILE A 125 0.91 4.84 18.44
CA ILE A 125 1.27 3.72 19.32
C ILE A 125 0.51 2.44 19.00
N SER A 126 -0.62 2.56 18.29
CA SER A 126 -1.45 1.42 17.87
C SER A 126 -2.13 1.70 16.54
N GLY A 127 -2.20 0.70 15.70
CA GLY A 127 -3.05 0.66 14.50
C GLY A 127 -4.11 -0.40 14.63
N MET A 128 -5.29 -0.16 14.05
CA MET A 128 -6.44 -1.06 14.18
C MET A 128 -7.03 -1.42 12.83
N GLY A 129 -7.68 -2.58 12.77
CA GLY A 129 -8.41 -3.06 11.61
C GLY A 129 -9.47 -4.06 12.00
N GLY A 130 -10.39 -4.33 11.10
CA GLY A 130 -11.43 -5.32 11.33
C GLY A 130 -11.85 -6.05 10.07
N THR A 131 -12.67 -7.06 10.25
CA THR A 131 -13.31 -7.83 9.18
C THR A 131 -14.62 -8.40 9.68
N GLU A 132 -15.50 -8.80 8.76
CA GLU A 132 -16.80 -9.37 9.06
C GLU A 132 -16.96 -10.72 8.37
N LEU A 133 -17.55 -11.67 9.08
CA LEU A 133 -17.94 -12.98 8.57
C LEU A 133 -19.29 -13.37 9.15
N SER A 134 -20.29 -13.59 8.30
CA SER A 134 -21.62 -14.15 8.68
C SER A 134 -22.26 -13.51 9.92
N GLY A 135 -22.18 -12.18 10.02
CA GLY A 135 -22.77 -11.44 11.15
C GLY A 135 -21.92 -11.36 12.42
N ALA A 136 -20.71 -11.90 12.40
CA ALA A 136 -19.70 -11.67 13.43
C ALA A 136 -18.60 -10.72 12.92
N ILE A 137 -18.08 -9.91 13.80
CA ILE A 137 -16.99 -8.95 13.54
C ILE A 137 -15.77 -9.37 14.34
N LEU A 138 -14.64 -9.54 13.66
CA LEU A 138 -13.32 -9.46 14.26
C LEU A 138 -12.82 -8.03 14.13
N PHE A 139 -12.45 -7.41 15.25
CA PHE A 139 -11.78 -6.13 15.29
C PHE A 139 -10.49 -6.28 16.09
N GLN A 140 -9.37 -5.91 15.50
CA GLN A 140 -8.05 -6.17 16.08
C GLN A 140 -7.15 -4.93 15.99
N GLY A 141 -6.15 -4.87 16.86
CA GLY A 141 -5.13 -3.86 16.83
C GLY A 141 -3.80 -4.34 17.38
N THR A 142 -2.76 -3.60 17.02
CA THR A 142 -1.41 -3.76 17.56
C THR A 142 -1.16 -2.73 18.64
N LEU A 143 -0.41 -3.07 19.67
CA LEU A 143 0.15 -2.13 20.63
C LEU A 143 1.67 -2.25 20.59
N LEU A 144 2.32 -1.13 20.24
CA LEU A 144 3.78 -1.07 20.22
C LEU A 144 4.32 -0.93 21.65
N VAL A 145 5.07 -1.93 22.09
CA VAL A 145 5.60 -2.00 23.47
C VAL A 145 7.09 -1.65 23.51
N ASP A 146 7.92 -2.31 22.68
CA ASP A 146 9.36 -2.00 22.49
C ASP A 146 9.71 -2.21 21.01
N PHE A 147 9.44 -1.21 20.20
CA PHE A 147 9.34 -1.35 18.75
C PHE A 147 10.64 -1.02 18.02
N ASP A 148 11.11 -1.95 17.18
CA ASP A 148 12.26 -1.76 16.32
C ASP A 148 11.85 -1.23 14.94
N VAL A 149 11.94 0.10 14.79
CA VAL A 149 11.63 0.80 13.53
C VAL A 149 12.63 0.46 12.43
N ASP A 150 13.90 0.27 12.78
CA ASP A 150 14.94 0.04 11.78
C ASP A 150 14.77 -1.35 11.16
N GLU A 151 14.40 -2.34 11.97
CA GLU A 151 14.08 -3.69 11.49
C GLU A 151 12.83 -3.70 10.60
N MET A 152 11.78 -2.97 11.00
CA MET A 152 10.58 -2.78 10.18
C MET A 152 10.90 -2.20 8.81
N LEU A 153 11.71 -1.14 8.75
CA LEU A 153 12.08 -0.47 7.49
C LEU A 153 12.89 -1.38 6.56
N LYS A 154 13.67 -2.31 7.12
CA LYS A 154 14.42 -3.29 6.33
C LYS A 154 13.55 -4.45 5.85
N ALA A 155 12.54 -4.84 6.60
CA ALA A 155 11.66 -5.96 6.27
C ALA A 155 10.56 -5.58 5.27
N LEU A 156 10.03 -4.36 5.34
CA LEU A 156 8.89 -3.91 4.54
C LEU A 156 9.33 -3.03 3.36
N ARG A 157 8.66 -3.23 2.21
CA ARG A 157 8.63 -2.26 1.11
C ARG A 157 7.59 -1.20 1.46
N ILE A 158 7.91 -0.26 2.33
CA ILE A 158 6.96 0.79 2.70
C ILE A 158 6.75 1.69 1.50
N PRO A 159 5.51 1.82 0.98
CA PRO A 159 5.20 2.84 -0.01
C PRO A 159 5.54 4.21 0.60
N THR A 160 6.43 4.90 -0.04
CA THR A 160 6.93 6.20 0.41
C THR A 160 5.85 7.28 0.41
N GLU A 161 4.68 7.01 -0.16
CA GLU A 161 3.49 7.85 -0.03
C GLU A 161 3.02 8.07 1.41
N LYS A 162 3.36 7.17 2.33
CA LYS A 162 3.17 7.39 3.78
C LYS A 162 4.20 8.37 4.35
N LEU A 163 5.17 8.78 3.53
CA LEU A 163 6.29 9.61 3.91
C LEU A 163 6.25 11.00 3.21
N GLN A 164 5.08 11.58 2.97
CA GLN A 164 4.87 12.72 2.06
C GLN A 164 5.33 14.11 2.55
N ASP A 165 5.83 14.28 3.75
CA ASP A 165 6.21 15.61 4.19
C ASP A 165 7.72 15.81 4.19
N LYS A 166 8.17 16.99 3.76
CA LYS A 166 9.56 17.46 3.80
C LYS A 166 10.22 17.31 5.19
N GLU A 167 9.39 17.16 6.21
CA GLU A 167 9.78 17.06 7.62
C GLU A 167 9.92 15.61 8.11
N ILE A 168 9.88 14.63 7.24
CA ILE A 168 10.03 13.24 7.67
C ILE A 168 11.49 12.96 7.93
N GLN A 169 11.92 13.29 9.09
CA GLN A 169 13.24 12.91 9.53
C GLN A 169 13.36 11.40 9.77
N SER A 170 12.30 10.75 10.21
CA SER A 170 12.23 9.27 10.27
C SER A 170 10.81 8.80 10.60
N VAL A 171 10.50 7.54 10.31
CA VAL A 171 9.30 6.88 10.82
C VAL A 171 9.26 6.94 12.36
N LYS A 172 10.41 7.01 13.03
CA LYS A 172 10.55 7.22 14.48
C LYS A 172 9.84 8.48 15.00
N GLU A 173 9.62 9.49 14.15
CA GLU A 173 8.88 10.70 14.51
C GLU A 173 7.36 10.52 14.39
N ARG A 174 6.91 9.48 13.69
CA ARG A 174 5.49 9.18 13.46
C ARG A 174 4.95 8.05 14.32
N VAL A 175 5.83 7.22 14.87
CA VAL A 175 5.45 6.11 15.74
C VAL A 175 6.09 6.29 17.11
N THR A 176 5.45 5.71 18.13
CA THR A 176 6.00 5.59 19.47
C THR A 176 5.65 4.24 20.05
N CYS A 177 6.24 3.88 21.18
CA CYS A 177 5.93 2.67 21.91
C CYS A 177 5.90 2.93 23.43
N ILE A 178 5.35 2.00 24.18
CA ILE A 178 5.23 2.14 25.64
C ILE A 178 6.57 2.47 26.30
N LYS A 179 7.64 1.75 25.89
CA LYS A 179 8.98 1.95 26.45
C LYS A 179 9.49 3.38 26.26
N TRP A 180 9.28 3.97 25.10
CA TRP A 180 9.76 5.32 24.80
C TRP A 180 8.98 6.39 25.57
N GLU A 181 7.68 6.16 25.79
CA GLU A 181 6.82 7.11 26.49
C GLU A 181 6.98 7.06 28.02
N LEU A 182 7.17 5.87 28.58
CA LEU A 182 7.25 5.67 30.04
C LEU A 182 8.70 5.55 30.54
N GLY A 183 9.69 5.37 29.66
CA GLY A 183 11.07 5.06 30.02
C GLY A 183 11.29 3.63 30.53
N MET A 184 10.22 2.84 30.65
CA MET A 184 10.23 1.45 31.10
C MET A 184 9.12 0.65 30.44
N ILE A 185 9.22 -0.67 30.50
CA ILE A 185 8.16 -1.58 30.04
C ILE A 185 7.42 -2.10 31.27
N PRO A 186 6.12 -1.78 31.45
CA PRO A 186 5.29 -2.44 32.47
C PRO A 186 5.21 -3.95 32.20
N SER A 187 4.90 -4.74 33.23
CA SER A 187 4.70 -6.16 33.01
C SER A 187 3.53 -6.40 32.02
N LEU A 188 3.61 -7.50 31.29
CA LEU A 188 2.56 -7.87 30.32
C LEU A 188 1.17 -7.94 30.98
N ASP A 189 1.11 -8.43 32.21
CA ASP A 189 -0.15 -8.53 32.97
C ASP A 189 -0.70 -7.13 33.32
N GLN A 190 0.17 -6.20 33.72
CA GLN A 190 -0.24 -4.80 33.96
C GLN A 190 -0.81 -4.16 32.69
N ILE A 191 -0.16 -4.40 31.53
CA ILE A 191 -0.66 -3.89 30.26
C ILE A 191 -2.02 -4.51 29.92
N LYS A 192 -2.15 -5.83 29.99
CA LYS A 192 -3.41 -6.55 29.71
C LYS A 192 -4.54 -6.09 30.64
N GLU A 193 -4.24 -5.94 31.94
CA GLU A 193 -5.23 -5.49 32.93
C GLU A 193 -5.71 -4.06 32.62
N ALA A 194 -4.80 -3.14 32.33
CA ALA A 194 -5.14 -1.77 32.00
C ALA A 194 -6.00 -1.69 30.74
N LEU A 195 -5.66 -2.46 29.68
CA LEU A 195 -6.46 -2.54 28.45
C LEU A 195 -7.82 -3.16 28.72
N THR A 196 -7.89 -4.26 29.47
CA THR A 196 -9.16 -4.92 29.83
C THR A 196 -10.09 -3.92 30.50
N LYS A 197 -9.61 -3.14 31.45
CA LYS A 197 -10.40 -2.08 32.11
C LYS A 197 -10.86 -1.00 31.15
N GLY A 198 -9.99 -0.58 30.22
CA GLY A 198 -10.37 0.37 29.17
C GLY A 198 -11.51 -0.13 28.29
N PHE A 199 -11.49 -1.40 27.90
CA PHE A 199 -12.56 -2.03 27.15
C PHE A 199 -13.85 -2.19 27.99
N GLU A 200 -13.74 -2.68 29.24
CA GLU A 200 -14.89 -2.84 30.15
C GLU A 200 -15.66 -1.53 30.32
N GLU A 201 -14.96 -0.45 30.66
CA GLU A 201 -15.54 0.84 30.95
C GLU A 201 -16.13 1.51 29.70
N THR A 202 -15.43 1.43 28.56
CA THR A 202 -15.90 2.05 27.31
C THR A 202 -17.07 1.29 26.67
N LEU A 203 -17.04 -0.03 26.73
CA LEU A 203 -18.10 -0.88 26.18
C LEU A 203 -19.24 -1.10 27.17
N LYS A 204 -19.07 -0.71 28.46
CA LYS A 204 -20.01 -0.93 29.55
C LYS A 204 -20.34 -2.43 29.74
N VAL A 205 -19.32 -3.26 29.71
CA VAL A 205 -19.40 -4.72 29.91
C VAL A 205 -18.48 -5.16 31.03
N LYS A 206 -18.69 -6.39 31.53
CA LYS A 206 -17.77 -7.06 32.44
C LYS A 206 -17.15 -8.24 31.68
N LEU A 207 -15.82 -8.28 31.66
CA LEU A 207 -15.07 -9.38 31.06
C LEU A 207 -14.75 -10.42 32.12
N ILE A 208 -14.93 -11.70 31.75
CA ILE A 208 -14.65 -12.85 32.62
C ILE A 208 -13.54 -13.63 31.92
N LYS A 209 -12.45 -13.89 32.64
CA LYS A 209 -11.35 -14.70 32.12
C LYS A 209 -11.83 -16.12 31.85
N ASN A 210 -11.52 -16.63 30.66
CA ASN A 210 -11.78 -17.99 30.23
C ASN A 210 -10.65 -18.47 29.33
N ASP A 211 -10.50 -19.77 29.20
CA ASP A 211 -9.57 -20.42 28.30
C ASP A 211 -10.30 -20.92 27.04
N LEU A 212 -9.55 -21.39 26.05
CA LEU A 212 -10.13 -22.04 24.87
C LEU A 212 -10.85 -23.33 25.29
N SER A 213 -11.95 -23.61 24.63
CA SER A 213 -12.61 -24.90 24.75
C SER A 213 -11.86 -25.98 23.95
N THR A 214 -12.04 -27.25 24.28
CA THR A 214 -11.48 -28.37 23.52
C THR A 214 -11.89 -28.31 22.04
N GLU A 215 -13.14 -27.92 21.74
CA GLU A 215 -13.60 -27.76 20.36
C GLU A 215 -12.84 -26.65 19.60
N GLU A 216 -12.56 -25.52 20.25
CA GLU A 216 -11.77 -24.43 19.63
C GLU A 216 -10.32 -24.87 19.40
N GLU A 217 -9.72 -25.64 20.34
CA GLU A 217 -8.38 -26.19 20.17
C GLU A 217 -8.33 -27.21 19.02
N GLU A 218 -9.27 -28.12 18.92
CA GLU A 218 -9.36 -29.09 17.82
C GLU A 218 -9.53 -28.38 16.46
N ARG A 219 -10.41 -27.40 16.38
CA ARG A 219 -10.61 -26.59 15.15
C ARG A 219 -9.36 -25.80 14.78
N PHE A 220 -8.64 -25.28 15.77
CA PHE A 220 -7.36 -24.61 15.56
C PHE A 220 -6.32 -25.55 14.93
N GLU A 221 -6.14 -26.72 15.49
CA GLU A 221 -5.19 -27.73 14.96
C GLU A 221 -5.53 -28.14 13.52
N LEU A 222 -6.82 -28.29 13.20
CA LEU A 222 -7.28 -28.59 11.85
C LEU A 222 -6.98 -27.47 10.84
N LYS A 223 -7.07 -26.20 11.27
CA LYS A 223 -6.86 -25.05 10.38
C LYS A 223 -5.38 -24.62 10.27
N LEU A 224 -4.57 -24.94 11.27
CA LEU A 224 -3.18 -24.49 11.35
C LEU A 224 -2.34 -24.82 10.10
N PRO A 225 -2.43 -26.04 9.51
CA PRO A 225 -1.68 -26.36 8.29
C PRO A 225 -2.00 -25.41 7.11
N TYR A 226 -3.28 -25.08 6.91
CA TYR A 226 -3.69 -24.16 5.85
C TYR A 226 -3.15 -22.75 6.08
N PHE A 227 -3.31 -22.19 7.28
CA PHE A 227 -2.84 -20.85 7.61
C PHE A 227 -1.31 -20.71 7.66
N SER A 228 -0.59 -21.82 7.70
CA SER A 228 0.88 -21.89 7.59
C SER A 228 1.34 -22.22 6.18
N SER A 229 0.42 -22.47 5.25
CA SER A 229 0.76 -22.92 3.90
C SER A 229 1.21 -21.76 2.99
N PHE A 230 1.99 -22.10 1.99
CA PHE A 230 2.35 -21.19 0.91
C PHE A 230 1.12 -20.67 0.15
N GLU A 231 0.11 -21.51 -0.03
CA GLU A 231 -1.15 -21.18 -0.70
C GLU A 231 -1.87 -20.03 0.01
N TYR A 232 -2.00 -20.11 1.34
CA TYR A 232 -2.66 -19.06 2.11
C TYR A 232 -1.84 -17.77 2.12
N ILE A 233 -0.54 -17.88 2.36
CA ILE A 233 0.32 -16.68 2.56
C ILE A 233 0.54 -15.95 1.24
N PHE A 234 0.89 -16.67 0.15
CA PHE A 234 1.33 -16.08 -1.11
C PHE A 234 0.26 -16.12 -2.21
N LYS A 235 -0.48 -17.23 -2.34
CA LYS A 235 -1.37 -17.45 -3.49
C LYS A 235 -2.73 -16.77 -3.39
N VAL A 236 -3.19 -16.40 -2.20
CA VAL A 236 -4.48 -15.70 -2.00
C VAL A 236 -4.53 -14.37 -2.79
N ARG A 237 -3.40 -13.67 -2.89
CA ARG A 237 -3.25 -12.44 -3.66
C ARG A 237 -1.97 -12.48 -4.50
N GLU A 238 -1.81 -13.54 -5.28
CA GLU A 238 -0.68 -13.68 -6.19
C GLU A 238 -0.78 -12.65 -7.32
N VAL A 239 0.32 -11.96 -7.58
CA VAL A 239 0.40 -11.00 -8.69
C VAL A 239 0.20 -11.68 -10.04
N LEU A 240 -0.58 -11.04 -10.90
CA LEU A 240 -0.76 -11.50 -12.29
C LEU A 240 0.54 -11.34 -13.09
N PRO A 241 0.78 -12.20 -14.11
CA PRO A 241 1.96 -12.10 -14.95
C PRO A 241 2.05 -10.73 -15.64
N ARG A 242 3.08 -9.94 -15.32
CA ARG A 242 3.25 -8.55 -15.80
C ARG A 242 3.24 -8.44 -17.32
N GLN A 243 3.71 -9.47 -18.04
CA GLN A 243 3.78 -9.48 -19.51
C GLN A 243 2.42 -9.51 -20.22
N ARG A 244 1.33 -9.79 -19.49
CA ARG A 244 -0.04 -9.91 -20.06
C ARG A 244 -1.05 -9.05 -19.29
N THR A 245 -0.60 -8.06 -18.57
CA THR A 245 -1.45 -7.35 -17.61
C THR A 245 -1.40 -5.85 -17.86
N VAL A 246 -2.55 -5.19 -17.92
CA VAL A 246 -2.64 -3.74 -17.76
C VAL A 246 -2.89 -3.41 -16.30
N THR A 247 -2.24 -2.37 -15.80
CA THR A 247 -2.28 -2.01 -14.38
C THR A 247 -2.58 -0.54 -14.17
N SER A 248 -3.19 -0.23 -13.03
CA SER A 248 -3.28 1.13 -12.52
C SER A 248 -2.94 1.18 -11.05
N LEU A 249 -2.60 2.36 -10.56
CA LEU A 249 -2.26 2.63 -9.17
C LEU A 249 -2.93 3.92 -8.74
N LEU A 250 -3.86 3.85 -7.79
CA LEU A 250 -4.62 4.99 -7.30
C LEU A 250 -4.49 5.15 -5.79
N LYS A 251 -4.00 6.30 -5.35
CA LYS A 251 -4.01 6.68 -3.93
C LYS A 251 -5.35 7.26 -3.55
N THR A 252 -5.91 6.76 -2.47
CA THR A 252 -7.17 7.25 -1.92
C THR A 252 -7.01 7.61 -0.44
N PRO A 253 -7.96 8.33 0.14
CA PRO A 253 -8.00 8.49 1.58
C PRO A 253 -8.05 7.17 2.36
N GLY A 254 -8.59 6.08 1.80
CA GLY A 254 -8.68 4.75 2.44
C GLY A 254 -7.46 3.87 2.27
N GLY A 255 -6.51 4.28 1.45
CA GLY A 255 -5.32 3.50 1.11
C GLY A 255 -5.01 3.50 -0.38
N LEU A 256 -3.99 2.75 -0.74
CA LEU A 256 -3.59 2.50 -2.12
C LEU A 256 -4.49 1.44 -2.73
N ILE A 257 -4.94 1.66 -3.96
CA ILE A 257 -5.64 0.67 -4.79
C ILE A 257 -4.75 0.37 -5.99
N ARG A 258 -4.42 -0.88 -6.19
CA ARG A 258 -3.78 -1.38 -7.41
C ARG A 258 -4.76 -2.27 -8.14
N VAL A 259 -5.00 -1.99 -9.40
CA VAL A 259 -5.77 -2.86 -10.29
C VAL A 259 -4.82 -3.51 -11.28
N SER A 260 -4.96 -4.81 -11.49
CA SER A 260 -4.24 -5.57 -12.51
C SER A 260 -5.25 -6.38 -13.31
N MET A 261 -5.28 -6.23 -14.63
CA MET A 261 -6.25 -6.90 -15.50
C MET A 261 -5.59 -7.58 -16.69
N ILE A 262 -6.07 -8.78 -17.02
CA ILE A 262 -5.81 -9.45 -18.30
C ILE A 262 -7.08 -9.35 -19.14
N VAL A 263 -6.97 -8.69 -20.29
CA VAL A 263 -8.09 -8.44 -21.20
C VAL A 263 -7.83 -9.14 -22.54
N GLU A 264 -8.83 -9.86 -23.04
CA GLU A 264 -8.79 -10.42 -24.38
C GLU A 264 -9.02 -9.30 -25.41
N LEU A 265 -7.99 -8.92 -26.14
CA LEU A 265 -8.00 -7.74 -27.00
C LEU A 265 -9.06 -7.75 -28.09
N LYS A 266 -9.30 -8.92 -28.72
CA LYS A 266 -10.26 -9.05 -29.84
C LYS A 266 -11.70 -8.82 -29.40
N THR A 267 -12.06 -9.33 -28.26
CA THR A 267 -13.44 -9.33 -27.75
C THR A 267 -13.66 -8.28 -26.66
N ARG A 268 -12.60 -7.69 -26.13
CA ARG A 268 -12.60 -6.76 -24.99
C ARG A 268 -13.24 -7.39 -23.73
N TRP A 269 -13.03 -8.69 -23.49
CA TRP A 269 -13.47 -9.36 -22.27
C TRP A 269 -12.36 -9.36 -21.20
N ILE A 270 -12.72 -9.01 -19.97
CA ILE A 270 -11.82 -9.15 -18.81
C ILE A 270 -11.72 -10.64 -18.47
N ARG A 271 -10.56 -11.24 -18.67
CA ARG A 271 -10.32 -12.66 -18.37
C ARG A 271 -9.89 -12.91 -16.95
N GLN A 272 -9.06 -12.03 -16.41
CA GLN A 272 -8.65 -12.03 -15.02
C GLN A 272 -8.57 -10.59 -14.52
N ILE A 273 -8.87 -10.41 -13.25
CA ILE A 273 -8.71 -9.14 -12.56
C ILE A 273 -8.27 -9.40 -11.13
N LEU A 274 -7.37 -8.58 -10.64
CA LEU A 274 -6.87 -8.59 -9.28
C LEU A 274 -6.86 -7.15 -8.76
N ILE A 275 -7.51 -6.92 -7.63
CA ILE A 275 -7.56 -5.62 -6.95
C ILE A 275 -6.85 -5.78 -5.61
N THR A 276 -5.64 -5.24 -5.48
CA THR A 276 -4.83 -5.28 -4.27
C THR A 276 -4.68 -3.91 -3.62
N GLY A 277 -4.24 -3.87 -2.37
CA GLY A 277 -3.97 -2.61 -1.69
C GLY A 277 -4.01 -2.70 -0.17
N ASP A 278 -3.76 -1.57 0.48
CA ASP A 278 -3.69 -1.43 1.93
C ASP A 278 -4.99 -0.87 2.56
N PHE A 279 -6.10 -1.01 1.87
CA PHE A 279 -7.44 -0.61 2.33
C PHE A 279 -8.14 -1.71 3.15
N PHE A 280 -9.21 -1.33 3.86
CA PHE A 280 -10.12 -2.27 4.53
C PHE A 280 -11.39 -2.44 3.72
N ALA A 281 -11.96 -3.64 3.70
CA ALA A 281 -13.23 -3.92 3.05
C ALA A 281 -14.13 -4.82 3.94
N TYR A 282 -15.41 -4.48 3.99
CA TYR A 282 -16.45 -5.17 4.73
C TYR A 282 -17.64 -5.45 3.79
N PRO A 283 -18.11 -6.72 3.72
CA PRO A 283 -17.54 -7.91 4.33
C PRO A 283 -16.16 -8.27 3.73
N ARG A 284 -15.42 -9.18 4.36
CA ARG A 284 -14.06 -9.60 3.95
C ARG A 284 -13.95 -9.96 2.48
N ARG A 285 -14.96 -10.66 1.96
CA ARG A 285 -14.97 -11.12 0.57
C ARG A 285 -15.37 -10.05 -0.45
N ALA A 286 -15.75 -8.84 -0.04
CA ALA A 286 -16.30 -7.84 -0.95
C ALA A 286 -15.44 -7.59 -2.20
N ILE A 287 -14.11 -7.53 -2.07
CA ILE A 287 -13.22 -7.35 -3.22
C ILE A 287 -13.21 -8.57 -4.14
N PHE A 288 -13.24 -9.79 -3.58
CA PHE A 288 -13.33 -11.01 -4.38
C PHE A 288 -14.68 -11.10 -5.13
N ASP A 289 -15.76 -10.63 -4.52
CA ASP A 289 -17.08 -10.59 -5.15
C ASP A 289 -17.08 -9.57 -6.30
N LEU A 290 -16.43 -8.40 -6.12
CA LEU A 290 -16.25 -7.43 -7.19
C LEU A 290 -15.40 -7.98 -8.33
N GLU A 291 -14.27 -8.63 -8.02
CA GLU A 291 -13.42 -9.29 -9.02
C GLU A 291 -14.19 -10.37 -9.81
N SER A 292 -14.99 -11.17 -9.11
CA SER A 292 -15.84 -12.20 -9.73
C SER A 292 -16.89 -11.61 -10.67
N LEU A 293 -17.47 -10.47 -10.29
CA LEU A 293 -18.45 -9.76 -11.09
C LEU A 293 -17.84 -9.14 -12.36
N LEU A 294 -16.63 -8.59 -12.23
CA LEU A 294 -15.91 -7.98 -13.34
C LEU A 294 -15.30 -9.03 -14.29
N LYS A 295 -14.96 -10.21 -13.77
CA LYS A 295 -14.44 -11.31 -14.58
C LYS A 295 -15.48 -11.76 -15.60
N ASN A 296 -15.07 -11.93 -16.86
CA ASN A 296 -15.94 -12.23 -17.98
C ASN A 296 -17.00 -11.15 -18.28
N SER A 297 -16.75 -9.89 -17.90
CA SER A 297 -17.50 -8.73 -18.37
C SER A 297 -16.71 -8.00 -19.47
N LYS A 298 -17.37 -7.05 -20.15
CA LYS A 298 -16.70 -6.19 -21.15
C LYS A 298 -15.79 -5.18 -20.47
N ALA A 299 -14.60 -5.02 -21.03
CA ALA A 299 -13.61 -4.03 -20.61
C ALA A 299 -13.92 -2.66 -21.24
N THR A 300 -15.04 -2.06 -20.86
CA THR A 300 -15.45 -0.69 -21.26
C THR A 300 -15.90 0.12 -20.05
N PRO A 301 -15.78 1.44 -20.08
CA PRO A 301 -16.21 2.30 -18.96
C PRO A 301 -17.65 2.05 -18.52
N GLU A 302 -18.58 1.89 -19.50
CA GLU A 302 -20.00 1.69 -19.25
C GLU A 302 -20.25 0.42 -18.45
N HIS A 303 -19.66 -0.71 -18.87
CA HIS A 303 -19.82 -2.00 -18.18
C HIS A 303 -19.13 -2.00 -16.81
N ILE A 304 -18.03 -1.28 -16.65
CA ILE A 304 -17.39 -1.11 -15.33
C ILE A 304 -18.33 -0.37 -14.40
N GLN A 305 -18.91 0.75 -14.83
CA GLN A 305 -19.84 1.54 -14.02
C GLN A 305 -21.09 0.74 -13.66
N GLU A 306 -21.70 0.05 -14.61
CA GLU A 306 -22.85 -0.82 -14.37
C GLU A 306 -22.56 -1.93 -13.35
N ASN A 307 -21.42 -2.62 -13.50
CA ASN A 307 -21.02 -3.67 -12.57
C ASN A 307 -20.71 -3.12 -11.17
N LEU A 308 -20.08 -1.96 -11.06
CA LEU A 308 -19.85 -1.32 -9.77
C LEU A 308 -21.15 -0.87 -9.10
N GLU A 309 -22.10 -0.32 -9.85
CA GLU A 309 -23.40 0.05 -9.30
C GLU A 309 -24.15 -1.18 -8.78
N ARG A 310 -24.21 -2.24 -9.57
CA ARG A 310 -24.79 -3.51 -9.16
C ARG A 310 -24.12 -4.07 -7.91
N PHE A 311 -22.79 -4.07 -7.87
CA PHE A 311 -22.00 -4.54 -6.72
C PHE A 311 -22.36 -3.79 -5.44
N TYR A 312 -22.45 -2.45 -5.50
CA TYR A 312 -22.79 -1.64 -4.33
C TYR A 312 -24.23 -1.83 -3.87
N ILE A 313 -25.16 -2.06 -4.81
CA ILE A 313 -26.58 -2.34 -4.51
C ILE A 313 -26.75 -3.73 -3.87
N GLU A 314 -26.09 -4.75 -4.42
CA GLU A 314 -26.29 -6.14 -3.98
C GLU A 314 -25.48 -6.48 -2.72
N ASN A 315 -24.27 -5.96 -2.58
CA ASN A 315 -23.35 -6.37 -1.53
C ASN A 315 -23.21 -5.34 -0.40
N HIS A 316 -23.68 -4.11 -0.57
CA HIS A 316 -23.58 -3.02 0.40
C HIS A 316 -22.19 -2.90 1.05
N PRO A 317 -21.09 -2.88 0.27
CA PRO A 317 -19.76 -2.90 0.83
C PRO A 317 -19.44 -1.62 1.58
N GLN A 318 -18.73 -1.75 2.70
CA GLN A 318 -18.16 -0.61 3.42
C GLN A 318 -16.64 -0.66 3.27
N ILE A 319 -16.08 0.32 2.57
CA ILE A 319 -14.63 0.44 2.34
C ILE A 319 -14.18 1.80 2.86
N PRO A 320 -13.77 1.90 4.13
CA PRO A 320 -13.47 3.18 4.79
C PRO A 320 -12.43 4.00 4.02
N GLY A 321 -12.83 5.21 3.62
CA GLY A 321 -11.98 6.13 2.87
C GLY A 321 -11.82 5.82 1.38
N VAL A 322 -12.43 4.75 0.87
CA VAL A 322 -12.51 4.44 -0.56
C VAL A 322 -13.94 4.58 -1.01
N LYS A 323 -14.20 5.51 -1.93
CA LYS A 323 -15.51 5.71 -2.55
C LYS A 323 -15.65 4.83 -3.80
N LYS A 324 -16.91 4.61 -4.24
CA LYS A 324 -17.19 3.91 -5.50
C LYS A 324 -16.43 4.54 -6.69
N GLU A 325 -16.39 5.86 -6.74
CA GLU A 325 -15.72 6.63 -7.79
C GLU A 325 -14.21 6.38 -7.85
N HIS A 326 -13.56 6.10 -6.71
CA HIS A 326 -12.15 5.74 -6.69
C HIS A 326 -11.90 4.36 -7.33
N LEU A 327 -12.80 3.40 -7.12
CA LEU A 327 -12.70 2.08 -7.76
C LEU A 327 -12.94 2.21 -9.26
N ILE A 328 -13.96 2.98 -9.68
CA ILE A 328 -14.22 3.28 -11.10
C ILE A 328 -12.98 3.90 -11.74
N GLN A 329 -12.44 4.96 -11.13
CA GLN A 329 -11.25 5.64 -11.63
C GLN A 329 -10.07 4.68 -11.80
N ALA A 330 -9.77 3.85 -10.79
CA ALA A 330 -8.67 2.89 -10.86
C ALA A 330 -8.87 1.87 -12.00
N LEU A 331 -10.09 1.38 -12.19
CA LEU A 331 -10.43 0.45 -13.26
C LEU A 331 -10.33 1.10 -14.65
N GLU A 332 -10.86 2.31 -14.82
CA GLU A 332 -10.81 3.06 -16.07
C GLU A 332 -9.38 3.44 -16.46
N GLU A 333 -8.54 3.84 -15.50
CA GLU A 333 -7.12 4.11 -15.74
C GLU A 333 -6.35 2.86 -16.23
N ALA A 334 -6.69 1.68 -15.71
CA ALA A 334 -6.13 0.44 -16.25
C ALA A 334 -6.63 0.16 -17.66
N LEU A 335 -7.93 0.45 -17.96
CA LEU A 335 -8.47 0.30 -19.31
C LEU A 335 -7.84 1.23 -20.32
N GLN A 336 -7.54 2.49 -19.97
CA GLN A 336 -6.89 3.45 -20.87
C GLN A 336 -5.55 2.94 -21.40
N LYS A 337 -4.86 2.08 -20.64
CA LYS A 337 -3.62 1.45 -21.09
C LYS A 337 -3.81 0.46 -22.25
N LEU A 338 -5.02 -0.05 -22.44
CA LEU A 338 -5.35 -0.87 -23.63
C LEU A 338 -5.27 -0.07 -24.93
N ASP A 339 -5.47 1.24 -24.87
CA ASP A 339 -5.42 2.13 -26.04
C ASP A 339 -3.97 2.38 -26.51
N LEU A 340 -2.98 1.96 -25.73
CA LEU A 340 -1.57 1.98 -26.10
C LEU A 340 -1.18 0.80 -27.00
N LEU A 341 -1.92 -0.31 -26.93
CA LEU A 341 -1.58 -1.53 -27.66
C LEU A 341 -1.65 -1.36 -29.20
N PRO A 342 -2.66 -0.68 -29.78
CA PRO A 342 -2.70 -0.39 -31.21
C PRO A 342 -1.54 0.51 -31.68
N LEU A 343 -0.91 1.25 -30.77
CA LEU A 343 0.28 2.07 -31.07
C LEU A 343 1.57 1.26 -31.12
N GLY A 344 1.47 -0.06 -30.95
CA GLY A 344 2.58 -0.99 -30.97
C GLY A 344 3.21 -1.27 -29.60
N PHE A 345 2.70 -0.74 -28.49
CA PHE A 345 3.13 -1.15 -27.16
C PHE A 345 2.66 -2.59 -26.87
N GLN A 346 3.50 -3.34 -26.19
CA GLN A 346 3.11 -4.65 -25.66
C GLN A 346 2.39 -4.48 -24.32
N GLU A 347 1.54 -5.43 -23.95
CA GLU A 347 0.84 -5.40 -22.65
C GLU A 347 1.81 -5.20 -21.50
N GLY A 348 2.94 -5.94 -21.50
CA GLY A 348 3.99 -5.82 -20.49
C GLY A 348 4.76 -4.49 -20.49
N GLU A 349 4.67 -3.68 -21.55
CA GLU A 349 5.26 -2.35 -21.59
C GLU A 349 4.34 -1.28 -21.00
N THR A 350 3.02 -1.49 -21.06
CA THR A 350 2.05 -0.47 -20.65
C THR A 350 2.09 -0.18 -19.15
N HIS A 351 2.50 -1.15 -18.31
CA HIS A 351 2.64 -0.93 -16.86
C HIS A 351 3.88 -0.10 -16.50
N LEU A 352 4.84 0.02 -17.42
CA LEU A 352 6.05 0.84 -17.27
C LEU A 352 5.82 2.31 -17.69
N LEU A 353 4.60 2.67 -18.06
CA LEU A 353 4.23 4.01 -18.51
C LEU A 353 3.27 4.67 -17.52
N PHE A 354 3.64 5.85 -17.06
CA PHE A 354 2.86 6.65 -16.11
C PHE A 354 2.54 8.02 -16.71
N PRO A 355 1.40 8.16 -17.40
CA PRO A 355 0.92 9.47 -17.81
C PRO A 355 0.54 10.31 -16.59
N VAL A 356 0.88 11.59 -16.60
CA VAL A 356 0.55 12.54 -15.53
C VAL A 356 -0.20 13.74 -16.09
N VAL A 357 -1.20 14.22 -15.35
CA VAL A 357 -2.07 15.35 -15.67
C VAL A 357 -3.00 15.10 -16.87
N LYS A 358 -2.54 14.41 -17.90
CA LYS A 358 -3.30 14.08 -19.10
C LYS A 358 -3.07 12.64 -19.54
N PRO A 359 -4.05 12.00 -20.21
CA PRO A 359 -3.85 10.71 -20.85
C PRO A 359 -2.67 10.74 -21.84
N PHE A 360 -2.02 9.58 -22.05
CA PHE A 360 -0.84 9.42 -22.89
C PHE A 360 -1.00 10.11 -24.26
N LEU A 361 -2.11 9.86 -24.96
CA LEU A 361 -2.36 10.36 -26.31
C LEU A 361 -2.57 11.88 -26.41
N GLU A 362 -2.78 12.55 -25.29
CA GLU A 362 -2.92 13.99 -25.21
C GLU A 362 -1.60 14.73 -24.97
N VAL A 363 -0.53 14.01 -24.61
CA VAL A 363 0.81 14.59 -24.44
C VAL A 363 1.51 14.57 -25.79
N LYS A 364 1.33 15.64 -26.56
CA LYS A 364 1.88 15.78 -27.92
C LYS A 364 3.06 16.75 -27.98
N LYS A 365 4.06 16.36 -28.76
CA LYS A 365 5.28 17.17 -29.04
C LYS A 365 5.93 17.71 -27.76
N PRO A 366 6.26 16.84 -26.79
CA PRO A 366 6.96 17.23 -25.60
C PRO A 366 8.29 17.90 -25.96
N LYS A 367 8.71 18.90 -25.17
CA LYS A 367 9.91 19.68 -25.48
C LYS A 367 11.09 19.36 -24.56
N VAL A 368 10.87 18.63 -23.50
CA VAL A 368 11.89 18.36 -22.48
C VAL A 368 11.88 16.88 -22.07
N LEU A 369 13.07 16.30 -21.96
CA LEU A 369 13.31 14.98 -21.37
C LEU A 369 13.92 15.14 -19.98
N LEU A 370 13.23 14.64 -18.94
CA LEU A 370 13.66 14.70 -17.54
C LEU A 370 14.14 13.33 -17.09
N LEU A 371 15.40 13.22 -16.65
CA LEU A 371 16.04 11.97 -16.31
C LEU A 371 16.57 11.99 -14.87
N PRO A 372 16.47 10.88 -14.12
CA PRO A 372 16.97 10.83 -12.76
C PRO A 372 18.50 10.70 -12.72
N TYR A 373 19.13 11.40 -11.80
CA TYR A 373 20.59 11.34 -11.60
C TYR A 373 21.08 9.93 -11.25
N CYS A 374 20.24 9.11 -10.58
CA CYS A 374 20.60 7.75 -10.18
C CYS A 374 20.89 6.81 -11.36
N SER A 375 20.51 7.18 -12.59
CA SER A 375 20.85 6.45 -13.80
C SER A 375 22.20 6.83 -14.41
N LYS A 376 22.88 7.86 -13.89
CA LYS A 376 24.27 8.15 -14.24
C LYS A 376 25.22 7.15 -13.58
N GLN A 377 26.36 6.91 -14.21
CA GLN A 377 27.43 6.08 -13.66
C GLN A 377 27.91 6.62 -12.30
N LEU A 378 28.35 5.74 -11.40
CA LEU A 378 28.81 6.14 -10.05
C LEU A 378 29.99 7.10 -10.09
N GLU A 379 30.94 6.83 -10.98
CA GLU A 379 32.15 7.61 -11.16
C GLU A 379 31.97 8.81 -12.12
N CYS A 380 30.72 9.21 -12.40
CA CYS A 380 30.46 10.34 -13.28
C CYS A 380 30.66 11.67 -12.53
N ASP A 381 31.55 12.53 -13.00
CA ASP A 381 31.81 13.85 -12.41
C ASP A 381 30.57 14.76 -12.41
N LEU A 382 29.65 14.54 -13.37
CA LEU A 382 28.38 15.23 -13.47
C LEU A 382 27.20 14.48 -12.78
N ARG A 383 27.48 13.43 -11.99
CA ARG A 383 26.41 12.63 -11.39
C ARG A 383 25.41 13.49 -10.60
N TYR A 384 25.92 14.43 -9.85
CA TYR A 384 25.11 15.32 -8.98
C TYR A 384 24.96 16.74 -9.57
N GLN A 385 25.07 16.86 -10.89
CA GLN A 385 24.88 18.12 -11.61
C GLN A 385 23.81 17.96 -12.70
N LYS A 386 23.19 19.06 -13.10
CA LYS A 386 22.31 19.10 -14.28
C LYS A 386 23.14 18.94 -15.55
N GLY A 387 22.63 18.15 -16.50
CA GLY A 387 23.31 17.95 -17.77
C GLY A 387 24.14 16.67 -17.86
N CYS A 388 24.70 16.41 -19.03
CA CYS A 388 25.48 15.23 -19.37
C CYS A 388 26.47 15.57 -20.51
N GLU A 389 27.70 15.05 -20.44
CA GLU A 389 28.71 15.18 -21.52
C GLU A 389 28.55 14.13 -22.63
N GLU A 390 27.59 13.22 -22.51
CA GLU A 390 27.30 12.16 -23.48
C GLU A 390 28.52 11.24 -23.77
N CYS A 391 29.29 10.97 -22.72
CA CYS A 391 30.52 10.18 -22.80
C CYS A 391 30.34 8.69 -23.16
N GLY A 392 29.09 8.24 -23.34
CA GLY A 392 28.76 6.86 -23.74
C GLY A 392 28.90 5.80 -22.64
N ARG A 393 29.18 6.19 -21.38
CA ARG A 393 29.41 5.25 -20.28
C ARG A 393 28.14 4.81 -19.54
N CYS A 394 27.00 5.44 -19.80
CA CYS A 394 25.72 5.11 -19.18
C CYS A 394 24.53 5.47 -20.07
N SER A 395 23.35 4.93 -19.76
CA SER A 395 22.10 5.16 -20.52
C SER A 395 21.65 6.63 -20.57
N VAL A 396 22.11 7.48 -19.66
CA VAL A 396 21.75 8.91 -19.64
C VAL A 396 22.33 9.64 -20.85
N GLY A 397 23.61 9.38 -21.22
CA GLY A 397 24.21 9.99 -22.41
C GLY A 397 23.48 9.63 -23.70
N GLU A 398 23.09 8.35 -23.84
CA GLU A 398 22.30 7.90 -25.00
C GLU A 398 20.93 8.54 -25.05
N ALA A 399 20.27 8.73 -23.87
CA ALA A 399 18.98 9.40 -23.80
C ALA A 399 19.09 10.90 -24.15
N PHE A 400 20.18 11.59 -23.78
CA PHE A 400 20.43 12.97 -24.18
C PHE A 400 20.59 13.11 -25.71
N ALA A 401 21.41 12.24 -26.31
CA ALA A 401 21.58 12.21 -27.77
C ALA A 401 20.25 11.89 -28.48
N MET A 402 19.48 10.95 -27.96
CA MET A 402 18.15 10.62 -28.46
C MET A 402 17.20 11.83 -28.41
N ALA A 403 17.06 12.48 -27.26
CA ALA A 403 16.17 13.64 -27.12
C ALA A 403 16.54 14.78 -28.09
N ARG A 404 17.83 15.02 -28.29
CA ARG A 404 18.33 16.00 -29.27
C ARG A 404 17.89 15.66 -30.69
N SER A 405 17.85 14.38 -31.07
CA SER A 405 17.36 13.97 -32.41
C SER A 405 15.87 14.27 -32.61
N PHE A 406 15.10 14.43 -31.53
CA PHE A 406 13.69 14.88 -31.55
C PHE A 406 13.52 16.39 -31.33
N GLY A 407 14.62 17.16 -31.26
CA GLY A 407 14.58 18.61 -31.02
C GLY A 407 14.11 18.96 -29.60
N MET A 408 14.44 18.13 -28.63
CA MET A 408 14.10 18.28 -27.22
C MET A 408 15.35 18.67 -26.38
N ASP A 409 15.10 19.46 -25.36
CA ASP A 409 16.07 19.69 -24.30
C ASP A 409 16.09 18.51 -23.31
N SER A 410 17.20 18.30 -22.62
CA SER A 410 17.35 17.25 -21.63
C SER A 410 17.94 17.78 -20.33
N LEU A 411 17.36 17.35 -19.21
CA LEU A 411 17.82 17.72 -17.87
C LEU A 411 17.89 16.50 -16.97
N THR A 412 18.90 16.47 -16.09
CA THR A 412 18.91 15.48 -15.00
C THR A 412 18.38 16.09 -13.70
N ILE A 413 17.54 15.35 -13.02
CA ILE A 413 16.88 15.71 -11.78
C ILE A 413 17.60 15.09 -10.60
N GLN A 414 17.91 15.88 -9.58
CA GLN A 414 18.74 15.51 -8.45
C GLN A 414 17.92 15.11 -7.21
N SER A 415 16.76 15.74 -7.02
CA SER A 415 15.90 15.54 -5.87
C SER A 415 14.44 15.85 -6.25
N TYR A 416 13.52 15.60 -5.31
CA TYR A 416 12.13 16.00 -5.51
C TYR A 416 11.97 17.53 -5.62
N GLU A 417 12.67 18.29 -4.80
CA GLU A 417 12.63 19.74 -4.82
C GLU A 417 13.16 20.31 -6.14
N ASP A 418 14.19 19.66 -6.70
CA ASP A 418 14.70 20.01 -8.03
C ASP A 418 13.67 19.69 -9.12
N LEU A 419 12.96 18.56 -9.03
CA LEU A 419 11.87 18.23 -9.95
C LEU A 419 10.74 19.27 -9.87
N GLU A 420 10.26 19.58 -8.65
CA GLU A 420 9.18 20.55 -8.43
C GLU A 420 9.54 21.91 -9.02
N SER A 421 10.71 22.44 -8.69
CA SER A 421 11.19 23.72 -9.20
C SER A 421 11.35 23.72 -10.72
N THR A 422 11.85 22.62 -11.28
CA THR A 422 12.02 22.43 -12.73
C THR A 422 10.66 22.42 -13.45
N LEU A 423 9.67 21.65 -12.95
CA LEU A 423 8.33 21.60 -13.56
C LEU A 423 7.62 22.95 -13.50
N ILE A 424 7.75 23.70 -12.39
CA ILE A 424 7.21 25.05 -12.25
C ILE A 424 7.86 26.00 -13.29
N PHE A 425 9.19 25.95 -13.41
CA PHE A 425 9.93 26.76 -14.38
C PHE A 425 9.50 26.44 -15.81
N LEU A 426 9.48 25.16 -16.20
CA LEU A 426 9.08 24.73 -17.54
C LEU A 426 7.66 25.18 -17.89
N LYS A 427 6.71 25.03 -16.97
CA LYS A 427 5.33 25.49 -17.17
C LYS A 427 5.25 27.00 -17.38
N ARG A 428 5.98 27.80 -16.58
CA ARG A 428 6.06 29.26 -16.74
C ARG A 428 6.72 29.67 -18.03
N SER A 429 7.67 28.90 -18.53
CA SER A 429 8.35 29.10 -19.82
C SER A 429 7.52 28.68 -21.03
N GLY A 430 6.25 28.25 -20.83
CA GLY A 430 5.35 27.88 -21.91
C GLY A 430 5.53 26.48 -22.46
N VAL A 431 6.28 25.61 -21.78
CA VAL A 431 6.39 24.18 -22.13
C VAL A 431 5.04 23.51 -21.87
N ARG A 432 4.54 22.78 -22.87
CA ARG A 432 3.20 22.16 -22.85
C ARG A 432 3.19 20.69 -22.44
N GLY A 433 4.38 20.07 -22.38
CA GLY A 433 4.51 18.68 -22.00
C GLY A 433 5.96 18.23 -21.90
N PHE A 434 6.20 17.17 -21.15
CA PHE A 434 7.52 16.55 -20.96
C PHE A 434 7.44 15.03 -21.09
N VAL A 435 8.59 14.40 -21.37
CA VAL A 435 8.83 12.98 -21.13
C VAL A 435 9.86 12.86 -20.01
N GLY A 436 9.76 11.84 -19.16
CA GLY A 436 10.74 11.64 -18.11
C GLY A 436 10.86 10.17 -17.73
N SER A 437 11.79 9.87 -16.83
CA SER A 437 11.92 8.55 -16.24
C SER A 437 11.97 8.62 -14.73
N CYS A 438 11.24 7.73 -14.07
CA CYS A 438 11.32 7.53 -12.63
C CYS A 438 10.90 6.10 -12.31
N CYS A 439 11.21 5.59 -11.11
CA CYS A 439 10.71 4.30 -10.68
C CYS A 439 9.23 4.38 -10.26
N GLU A 440 8.50 3.25 -10.39
CA GLU A 440 7.08 3.15 -10.00
C GLU A 440 6.82 3.66 -8.58
N PRO A 441 7.64 3.32 -7.54
CA PRO A 441 7.41 3.83 -6.20
C PRO A 441 7.53 5.36 -6.08
N PHE A 442 8.43 5.98 -6.84
CA PHE A 442 8.55 7.45 -6.88
C PHE A 442 7.31 8.08 -7.54
N TYR A 443 6.86 7.51 -8.67
CA TYR A 443 5.63 7.97 -9.32
C TYR A 443 4.44 7.86 -8.37
N GLY A 444 4.25 6.70 -7.75
CA GLY A 444 3.17 6.49 -6.81
C GLY A 444 3.16 7.50 -5.67
N LYS A 445 4.35 7.81 -5.11
CA LYS A 445 4.54 8.81 -4.06
C LYS A 445 4.12 10.21 -4.49
N HIS A 446 4.57 10.64 -5.67
CA HIS A 446 4.47 12.03 -6.12
C HIS A 446 3.35 12.27 -7.15
N ARG A 447 2.47 11.30 -7.36
CA ARG A 447 1.39 11.42 -8.33
C ARG A 447 0.52 12.66 -8.11
N LEU A 448 0.08 12.90 -6.87
CA LEU A 448 -0.73 14.08 -6.54
C LEU A 448 0.05 15.40 -6.70
N ASP A 449 1.37 15.36 -6.51
CA ASP A 449 2.22 16.53 -6.76
C ASP A 449 2.29 16.84 -8.25
N PHE A 450 2.43 15.85 -9.13
CA PHE A 450 2.34 16.06 -10.58
C PHE A 450 1.00 16.68 -10.99
N GLU A 451 -0.12 16.17 -10.45
CA GLU A 451 -1.45 16.73 -10.71
C GLU A 451 -1.55 18.18 -10.24
N ARG A 452 -1.06 18.49 -9.04
CA ARG A 452 -1.03 19.85 -8.47
C ARG A 452 -0.18 20.80 -9.32
N LEU A 453 0.97 20.36 -9.80
CA LEU A 453 1.87 21.14 -10.66
C LEU A 453 1.27 21.38 -12.05
N GLY A 454 0.49 20.42 -12.54
CA GLY A 454 -0.36 20.55 -13.71
C GLY A 454 0.40 20.76 -15.02
N LEU A 455 1.63 20.19 -15.17
CA LEU A 455 2.35 20.10 -16.43
C LEU A 455 2.18 18.68 -16.99
N PRO A 456 1.52 18.49 -18.14
CA PRO A 456 1.32 17.16 -18.72
C PRO A 456 2.64 16.45 -19.03
N GLY A 457 2.71 15.15 -18.77
CA GLY A 457 3.90 14.38 -19.06
C GLY A 457 3.66 12.89 -19.18
N ILE A 458 4.68 12.19 -19.65
CA ILE A 458 4.75 10.74 -19.70
C ILE A 458 6.03 10.31 -18.99
N LEU A 459 5.88 9.53 -17.92
CA LEU A 459 7.01 8.95 -17.20
C LEU A 459 7.21 7.49 -17.63
N VAL A 460 8.45 7.10 -17.79
CA VAL A 460 8.88 5.73 -18.14
C VAL A 460 9.61 5.12 -16.96
N ASP A 461 9.21 3.91 -16.58
CA ASP A 461 9.82 3.20 -15.45
C ASP A 461 11.30 2.89 -15.68
N LEU A 462 12.05 2.84 -14.59
CA LEU A 462 13.47 2.52 -14.57
C LEU A 462 13.70 1.01 -14.63
N GLN A 463 14.88 0.65 -15.09
CA GLN A 463 15.41 -0.71 -15.02
C GLN A 463 16.44 -0.83 -13.88
N ARG A 464 16.71 -2.07 -13.46
CA ARG A 464 17.63 -2.44 -12.38
C ARG A 464 17.09 -2.00 -10.99
N THR A 465 17.85 -2.36 -9.98
CA THR A 465 17.53 -2.14 -8.57
C THR A 465 17.48 -0.65 -8.23
N THR A 466 16.36 -0.20 -7.72
CA THR A 466 16.12 1.19 -7.34
C THR A 466 16.53 1.47 -5.89
N CYS A 467 16.51 2.73 -5.48
CA CYS A 467 16.74 3.10 -4.09
C CYS A 467 15.64 2.53 -3.16
N TYR A 468 14.43 2.39 -3.66
CA TYR A 468 13.33 1.79 -2.92
C TYR A 468 13.53 0.30 -2.66
N ASP A 469 14.05 -0.43 -3.64
CA ASP A 469 14.37 -1.85 -3.47
C ASP A 469 15.46 -2.08 -2.42
N LEU A 470 16.36 -1.11 -2.24
CA LEU A 470 17.48 -1.16 -1.31
C LEU A 470 17.16 -0.51 0.05
N GLY A 471 15.99 0.13 0.22
CA GLY A 471 15.67 0.89 1.44
C GLY A 471 16.54 2.13 1.63
N LYS A 472 17.02 2.74 0.53
CA LYS A 472 17.91 3.92 0.50
C LYS A 472 17.21 5.15 -0.09
N GLU A 473 15.93 5.27 0.13
CA GLU A 473 15.11 6.36 -0.41
C GLU A 473 15.56 7.73 0.13
N LYS A 474 15.99 7.78 1.40
CA LYS A 474 16.44 9.04 2.03
C LYS A 474 17.70 9.57 1.37
N GLU A 475 18.69 8.71 1.15
CA GLU A 475 19.93 9.06 0.47
C GLU A 475 19.66 9.50 -0.97
N ALA A 476 18.75 8.80 -1.64
CA ALA A 476 18.38 9.15 -3.00
C ALA A 476 17.68 10.51 -3.10
N HIS A 477 16.76 10.83 -2.18
CA HIS A 477 16.06 12.12 -2.14
C HIS A 477 16.98 13.29 -1.79
N GLN A 478 18.11 13.00 -1.14
CA GLN A 478 19.16 13.98 -0.86
C GLN A 478 20.21 14.06 -1.98
N GLY A 479 20.05 13.32 -3.08
CA GLY A 479 21.03 13.23 -4.15
C GLY A 479 22.28 12.44 -3.77
N LYS A 480 22.19 11.47 -2.85
CA LYS A 480 23.34 10.70 -2.30
C LYS A 480 23.24 9.20 -2.55
N PHE A 481 22.47 8.78 -3.55
CA PHE A 481 22.28 7.35 -3.83
C PHE A 481 23.52 6.72 -4.46
N GLU A 482 24.12 5.76 -3.77
CA GLU A 482 25.40 5.11 -4.15
C GLU A 482 25.20 3.83 -5.01
N ASN A 483 24.07 3.69 -5.70
CA ASN A 483 23.87 2.63 -6.68
C ASN A 483 23.45 3.22 -8.02
N GLN A 484 23.44 2.41 -9.06
CA GLN A 484 23.11 2.85 -10.42
C GLN A 484 21.89 2.11 -10.94
N THR A 485 20.86 2.87 -11.30
CA THR A 485 19.71 2.40 -12.08
C THR A 485 20.03 2.45 -13.58
N ALA A 486 19.11 2.02 -14.43
CA ALA A 486 19.23 2.18 -15.88
C ALA A 486 17.92 2.69 -16.48
N LEU A 487 18.04 3.48 -17.53
CA LEU A 487 16.89 3.94 -18.32
C LEU A 487 16.41 2.83 -19.26
N ASN A 488 15.12 2.74 -19.46
CA ASN A 488 14.54 1.90 -20.51
C ASN A 488 14.56 2.64 -21.87
N LEU A 489 15.74 2.67 -22.49
CA LEU A 489 15.97 3.46 -23.71
C LEU A 489 15.07 3.07 -24.87
N SER A 490 14.79 1.79 -25.05
CA SER A 490 13.88 1.30 -26.11
C SER A 490 12.47 1.83 -25.91
N LEU A 491 11.99 1.84 -24.67
CA LEU A 491 10.65 2.33 -24.35
C LEU A 491 10.58 3.85 -24.43
N ILE A 492 11.62 4.56 -23.97
CA ILE A 492 11.72 6.03 -24.11
C ILE A 492 11.66 6.40 -25.60
N ARG A 493 12.44 5.74 -26.47
CA ARG A 493 12.43 5.97 -27.92
C ARG A 493 11.03 5.83 -28.48
N LYS A 494 10.36 4.73 -28.18
CA LYS A 494 9.01 4.43 -28.64
C LYS A 494 7.99 5.50 -28.18
N VAL A 495 8.09 5.95 -26.93
CA VAL A 495 7.28 7.06 -26.40
C VAL A 495 7.52 8.35 -27.20
N LEU A 496 8.79 8.69 -27.47
CA LEU A 496 9.16 9.88 -28.21
C LEU A 496 8.66 9.83 -29.68
N GLU A 497 8.81 8.69 -30.35
CA GLU A 497 8.33 8.47 -31.71
C GLU A 497 6.80 8.69 -31.80
N ILE A 498 6.04 8.11 -30.88
CA ILE A 498 4.58 8.26 -30.85
C ILE A 498 4.15 9.67 -30.48
N ALA A 499 4.82 10.30 -29.49
CA ALA A 499 4.45 11.64 -29.05
C ALA A 499 4.81 12.76 -30.05
N HIS A 500 5.73 12.52 -31.01
CA HIS A 500 6.14 13.47 -32.03
C HIS A 500 5.53 13.18 -33.43
N GLY A 501 5.09 11.94 -33.68
CA GLY A 501 4.35 11.58 -34.91
C GLY A 501 2.94 12.07 -34.86
#